data_06224aa090fc8da388975984cd2ce682
#
_entry.id   06224aa090fc8da388975984cd2ce682
#
_cell.length_a   1.000
_cell.length_b   1.000
_cell.length_c   1.000
_cell.angle_alpha   90.00
_cell.angle_beta   90.00
_cell.angle_gamma   90.00
#
_symmetry.space_group_name_H-M   'P 1'
#
loop_
_entity.id
_entity.type
_entity.pdbx_description
1 polymer ?
#
loop_
_entity_poly.entity_id
_entity_poly.type
_entity_poly.pdbx_seq_one_letter_code
_entity_poly.pdbx_strand_id
1 'polypeptide(L)'
;MKYLSLTPLLLLLLCTSCGSKKEKEKVTTKEPVEFAEVDFTKSYTINDDTFGTKTSVSLKDNQRVMITNGLPNHSTGEFPNPGNPNSIKAQDLKYSFTTEPKFSGESKWSREPGVAVNGIKFEPETAERFVCETGEVYKIEAIQDLVDLGLDFNLAHVQPTGAYHYHGVPKELIKKLDKGEDIILVGYAKDGFPIYYSKSGKYKPSYVLSEDLRTGDACSYKSPTSSLEKELNNTRPDGIFVSDWTYVEGEGQLDECNGTEINGSYGYFITDEYPYVSRCLKGVFKEEHPDGPPPGAHNHGGARAPHNH
;
A
#
# COMPACT_ATOMS: atom_id res chain seq x y z
N MET A 1 24.04 -68.85 -72.00
CA MET A 1 24.22 -69.10 -70.58
C MET A 1 23.14 -68.25 -69.86
N LYS A 2 22.13 -68.95 -69.31
CA LYS A 2 20.94 -68.37 -68.74
C LYS A 2 21.07 -68.46 -67.21
N TYR A 3 21.04 -67.32 -66.46
CA TYR A 3 20.97 -67.34 -65.01
C TYR A 3 19.53 -67.17 -64.59
N LEU A 4 19.04 -68.15 -63.83
CA LEU A 4 17.75 -68.21 -63.22
C LEU A 4 17.82 -67.40 -61.94
N SER A 5 16.95 -66.39 -61.76
CA SER A 5 16.83 -65.62 -60.55
C SER A 5 15.69 -66.21 -59.71
N LEU A 6 16.01 -66.68 -58.50
CA LEU A 6 15.04 -67.08 -57.46
C LEU A 6 14.67 -65.88 -56.64
N THR A 7 13.38 -65.55 -56.60
CA THR A 7 12.79 -64.59 -55.68
C THR A 7 12.28 -65.31 -54.42
N PRO A 8 12.61 -64.85 -53.16
CA PRO A 8 11.96 -65.39 -51.98
C PRO A 8 10.67 -64.62 -51.70
N LEU A 9 9.63 -65.38 -51.41
CA LEU A 9 8.32 -64.94 -50.98
C LEU A 9 8.38 -64.50 -49.52
N LEU A 10 8.16 -63.16 -49.24
CA LEU A 10 8.14 -62.60 -47.88
C LEU A 10 6.71 -62.63 -47.38
N LEU A 11 6.48 -63.44 -46.33
CA LEU A 11 5.19 -63.58 -45.66
C LEU A 11 4.99 -62.36 -44.69
N LEU A 12 4.02 -61.46 -44.98
CA LEU A 12 3.69 -60.35 -44.19
C LEU A 12 2.73 -60.79 -43.05
N LEU A 13 3.22 -60.83 -41.80
CA LEU A 13 2.36 -60.96 -40.62
C LEU A 13 1.79 -59.56 -40.28
N LEU A 14 0.48 -59.40 -40.43
CA LEU A 14 -0.26 -58.24 -39.96
C LEU A 14 -0.51 -58.37 -38.46
N CYS A 15 0.28 -57.65 -37.62
CA CYS A 15 -0.01 -57.42 -36.22
C CYS A 15 -0.92 -56.20 -36.12
N THR A 16 -2.20 -56.41 -35.82
CA THR A 16 -3.14 -55.35 -35.42
C THR A 16 -2.84 -54.92 -33.99
N SER A 17 -2.07 -53.81 -33.84
CA SER A 17 -1.89 -53.14 -32.55
C SER A 17 -3.03 -52.16 -32.32
N CYS A 18 -3.92 -52.48 -31.36
CA CYS A 18 -4.88 -51.54 -30.80
C CYS A 18 -4.16 -50.46 -29.98
N GLY A 19 -3.77 -49.37 -30.62
CA GLY A 19 -3.21 -48.20 -29.97
C GLY A 19 -4.31 -47.27 -29.51
N SER A 20 -4.58 -47.25 -28.19
CA SER A 20 -5.39 -46.22 -27.52
C SER A 20 -4.76 -44.86 -27.79
N LYS A 21 -5.41 -44.01 -28.57
CA LYS A 21 -5.05 -42.59 -28.72
C LYS A 21 -5.39 -41.89 -27.42
N LYS A 22 -4.39 -41.66 -26.55
CA LYS A 22 -4.48 -40.62 -25.53
C LYS A 22 -4.49 -39.28 -26.25
N GLU A 23 -5.65 -38.66 -26.26
CA GLU A 23 -5.83 -37.26 -26.63
C GLU A 23 -4.96 -36.42 -25.71
N LYS A 24 -3.91 -35.82 -26.24
CA LYS A 24 -3.10 -34.82 -25.49
C LYS A 24 -3.99 -33.61 -25.32
N GLU A 25 -4.48 -33.41 -24.11
CA GLU A 25 -5.10 -32.17 -23.68
C GLU A 25 -4.15 -31.02 -24.00
N LYS A 26 -4.57 -30.15 -24.89
CA LYS A 26 -3.83 -28.97 -25.31
C LYS A 26 -3.91 -28.00 -24.16
N VAL A 27 -2.90 -28.03 -23.28
CA VAL A 27 -2.72 -26.99 -22.27
C VAL A 27 -2.53 -25.66 -23.00
N THR A 28 -3.59 -24.90 -23.10
CA THR A 28 -3.55 -23.54 -23.61
C THR A 28 -2.93 -22.71 -22.46
N THR A 29 -1.63 -22.51 -22.52
CA THR A 29 -0.97 -21.48 -21.72
C THR A 29 -1.54 -20.15 -22.20
N LYS A 30 -2.48 -19.57 -21.42
CA LYS A 30 -2.85 -18.17 -21.59
C LYS A 30 -1.57 -17.37 -21.39
N GLU A 31 -1.22 -16.54 -22.35
CA GLU A 31 -0.17 -15.53 -22.14
C GLU A 31 -0.47 -14.75 -20.88
N PRO A 32 0.54 -14.41 -20.06
CA PRO A 32 0.33 -13.61 -18.87
C PRO A 32 -0.32 -12.27 -19.27
N VAL A 33 -1.49 -12.00 -18.74
CA VAL A 33 -2.17 -10.71 -18.96
C VAL A 33 -1.26 -9.63 -18.39
N GLU A 34 -0.95 -8.62 -19.20
CA GLU A 34 -0.15 -7.49 -18.76
C GLU A 34 -0.83 -6.85 -17.54
N PHE A 35 -0.06 -6.52 -16.51
CA PHE A 35 -0.59 -6.02 -15.22
C PHE A 35 -1.51 -4.79 -15.41
N ALA A 36 -1.17 -3.92 -16.35
CA ALA A 36 -1.98 -2.77 -16.72
C ALA A 36 -3.36 -3.15 -17.31
N GLU A 37 -3.52 -4.32 -17.92
CA GLU A 37 -4.79 -4.80 -18.50
C GLU A 37 -5.76 -5.36 -17.45
N VAL A 38 -5.31 -5.57 -16.21
CA VAL A 38 -6.15 -6.12 -15.13
C VAL A 38 -7.20 -5.11 -14.71
N ASP A 39 -8.46 -5.55 -14.64
CA ASP A 39 -9.55 -4.77 -14.04
C ASP A 39 -9.62 -5.05 -12.52
N PHE A 40 -8.96 -4.20 -11.74
CA PHE A 40 -8.90 -4.32 -10.29
C PHE A 40 -10.23 -4.04 -9.58
N THR A 41 -11.27 -3.62 -10.29
CA THR A 41 -12.61 -3.51 -9.72
C THR A 41 -13.32 -4.86 -9.61
N LYS A 42 -12.83 -5.88 -10.32
CA LYS A 42 -13.35 -7.25 -10.36
C LYS A 42 -12.51 -8.23 -9.53
N SER A 43 -12.84 -9.50 -9.59
CA SER A 43 -11.97 -10.57 -9.07
C SER A 43 -10.74 -10.72 -9.96
N TYR A 44 -9.56 -10.85 -9.35
CA TYR A 44 -8.29 -10.98 -10.05
C TYR A 44 -7.27 -11.82 -9.28
N THR A 45 -6.20 -12.19 -9.95
CA THR A 45 -5.06 -12.89 -9.34
C THR A 45 -3.77 -12.30 -9.89
N ILE A 46 -2.82 -12.03 -9.01
CA ILE A 46 -1.45 -11.66 -9.33
C ILE A 46 -0.56 -12.82 -8.88
N ASN A 47 0.12 -13.44 -9.84
CA ASN A 47 1.21 -14.39 -9.61
C ASN A 47 2.42 -13.87 -10.38
N ASP A 48 3.39 -13.34 -9.67
CA ASP A 48 4.62 -12.82 -10.26
C ASP A 48 5.80 -13.64 -9.74
N ASP A 49 6.27 -14.55 -10.57
CA ASP A 49 7.38 -15.46 -10.21
C ASP A 49 8.71 -14.72 -10.04
N THR A 50 8.87 -13.53 -10.66
CA THR A 50 10.08 -12.71 -10.56
C THR A 50 10.25 -12.18 -9.14
N PHE A 51 9.16 -11.75 -8.52
CA PHE A 51 9.14 -11.17 -7.17
C PHE A 51 8.55 -12.12 -6.12
N GLY A 52 8.03 -13.26 -6.53
CA GLY A 52 7.38 -14.23 -5.65
C GLY A 52 6.01 -13.79 -5.14
N THR A 53 5.42 -12.75 -5.72
CA THR A 53 4.14 -12.19 -5.29
C THR A 53 2.99 -13.14 -5.59
N LYS A 54 2.13 -13.33 -4.59
CA LYS A 54 0.89 -14.12 -4.72
C LYS A 54 -0.24 -13.35 -4.05
N THR A 55 -1.12 -12.79 -4.87
CA THR A 55 -2.30 -12.05 -4.39
C THR A 55 -3.52 -12.50 -5.19
N SER A 56 -4.58 -12.90 -4.51
CA SER A 56 -5.86 -13.24 -5.11
C SER A 56 -6.97 -12.42 -4.48
N VAL A 57 -7.85 -11.88 -5.31
CA VAL A 57 -9.01 -11.10 -4.90
C VAL A 57 -10.27 -11.72 -5.48
N SER A 58 -11.23 -11.98 -4.61
CA SER A 58 -12.54 -12.47 -5.00
C SER A 58 -13.64 -11.54 -4.50
N LEU A 59 -14.67 -11.35 -5.33
CA LEU A 59 -15.89 -10.64 -4.97
C LEU A 59 -16.99 -11.65 -4.68
N LYS A 60 -17.48 -11.67 -3.43
CA LYS A 60 -18.53 -12.56 -3.00
C LYS A 60 -19.31 -11.96 -1.82
N ASP A 61 -20.61 -12.08 -1.83
CA ASP A 61 -21.49 -11.69 -0.71
C ASP A 61 -21.25 -10.24 -0.24
N ASN A 62 -21.17 -9.31 -1.20
CA ASN A 62 -20.87 -7.89 -0.98
C ASN A 62 -19.53 -7.64 -0.27
N GLN A 63 -18.60 -8.59 -0.38
CA GLN A 63 -17.25 -8.47 0.14
C GLN A 63 -16.21 -8.62 -0.98
N ARG A 64 -15.18 -7.81 -0.91
CA ARG A 64 -13.92 -7.97 -1.60
C ARG A 64 -12.96 -8.68 -0.66
N VAL A 65 -12.69 -9.94 -0.90
CA VAL A 65 -11.75 -10.73 -0.08
C VAL A 65 -10.43 -10.82 -0.81
N MET A 66 -9.38 -10.29 -0.20
CA MET A 66 -8.00 -10.37 -0.69
C MET A 66 -7.20 -11.34 0.18
N ILE A 67 -6.53 -12.30 -0.45
CA ILE A 67 -5.56 -13.19 0.17
C ILE A 67 -4.22 -12.90 -0.49
N THR A 68 -3.20 -12.59 0.30
CA THR A 68 -1.90 -12.18 -0.21
C THR A 68 -0.75 -12.65 0.66
N ASN A 69 0.40 -12.90 0.02
CA ASN A 69 1.65 -13.18 0.75
C ASN A 69 2.44 -11.90 1.09
N GLY A 70 1.89 -10.70 0.82
CA GLY A 70 2.51 -9.43 1.19
C GLY A 70 3.88 -9.16 0.55
N LEU A 71 4.22 -9.85 -0.54
CA LEU A 71 5.40 -9.54 -1.34
C LEU A 71 5.03 -8.58 -2.47
N PRO A 72 5.80 -7.49 -2.68
CA PRO A 72 5.55 -6.56 -3.77
C PRO A 72 5.82 -7.22 -5.14
N ASN A 73 5.07 -6.83 -6.17
CA ASN A 73 5.26 -7.29 -7.54
C ASN A 73 6.11 -6.33 -8.38
N HIS A 74 7.04 -5.65 -7.73
CA HIS A 74 7.95 -4.65 -8.32
C HIS A 74 9.28 -4.61 -7.56
N SER A 75 10.27 -3.93 -8.13
CA SER A 75 11.57 -3.71 -7.49
C SER A 75 11.42 -2.90 -6.20
N THR A 76 12.20 -3.27 -5.20
CA THR A 76 12.34 -2.57 -3.91
C THR A 76 13.77 -2.09 -3.73
N GLY A 77 14.02 -1.29 -2.70
CA GLY A 77 15.36 -1.08 -2.19
C GLY A 77 15.94 -2.36 -1.56
N GLU A 78 17.19 -2.28 -1.16
CA GLU A 78 17.83 -3.36 -0.41
C GLU A 78 17.35 -3.37 1.04
N PHE A 79 17.00 -4.58 1.53
CA PHE A 79 16.63 -4.82 2.92
C PHE A 79 17.30 -6.11 3.42
N PRO A 80 18.02 -6.06 4.58
CA PRO A 80 18.16 -4.91 5.49
C PRO A 80 19.05 -3.80 4.92
N ASN A 81 18.88 -2.57 5.45
CA ASN A 81 19.70 -1.41 5.16
C ASN A 81 20.05 -0.64 6.46
N PRO A 82 20.91 0.41 6.41
CA PRO A 82 21.33 1.11 7.63
C PRO A 82 20.19 1.69 8.48
N GLY A 83 19.12 2.17 7.86
CA GLY A 83 17.94 2.72 8.56
C GLY A 83 16.92 1.66 8.95
N ASN A 84 16.93 0.48 8.31
CA ASN A 84 15.97 -0.59 8.55
C ASN A 84 16.65 -1.96 8.60
N PRO A 85 16.78 -2.60 9.78
CA PRO A 85 17.50 -3.86 9.94
C PRO A 85 16.68 -5.11 9.52
N ASN A 86 15.44 -4.94 9.06
CA ASN A 86 14.53 -6.03 8.75
C ASN A 86 14.67 -6.49 7.30
N SER A 87 14.40 -7.77 7.03
CA SER A 87 14.35 -8.33 5.67
C SER A 87 12.91 -8.59 5.25
N ILE A 88 12.61 -8.39 3.97
CA ILE A 88 11.28 -8.72 3.41
C ILE A 88 11.04 -10.23 3.52
N LYS A 89 9.87 -10.61 4.03
CA LYS A 89 9.43 -12.00 4.16
C LYS A 89 7.99 -12.15 3.72
N ALA A 90 7.69 -13.29 3.09
CA ALA A 90 6.30 -13.63 2.79
C ALA A 90 5.47 -13.70 4.08
N GLN A 91 4.24 -13.21 3.98
CA GLN A 91 3.22 -13.18 5.02
C GLN A 91 2.08 -14.15 4.64
N ASP A 92 1.13 -14.34 5.53
CA ASP A 92 -0.16 -15.00 5.25
C ASP A 92 -1.26 -14.03 5.69
N LEU A 93 -1.72 -13.21 4.76
CA LEU A 93 -2.61 -12.09 5.04
C LEU A 93 -3.96 -12.28 4.34
N LYS A 94 -5.02 -11.95 5.05
CA LYS A 94 -6.37 -11.90 4.52
C LYS A 94 -7.03 -10.58 4.92
N TYR A 95 -7.49 -9.85 3.90
CA TYR A 95 -8.26 -8.64 4.07
C TYR A 95 -9.68 -8.84 3.55
N SER A 96 -10.64 -8.15 4.15
CA SER A 96 -12.04 -8.18 3.71
C SER A 96 -12.59 -6.77 3.75
N PHE A 97 -13.01 -6.27 2.59
CA PHE A 97 -13.58 -4.93 2.42
C PHE A 97 -15.01 -5.06 1.91
N THR A 98 -15.92 -4.21 2.36
CA THR A 98 -17.26 -4.15 1.75
C THR A 98 -17.16 -3.66 0.30
N THR A 99 -18.00 -4.20 -0.60
CA THR A 99 -18.16 -3.65 -1.96
C THR A 99 -19.29 -2.61 -2.02
N GLU A 100 -19.95 -2.37 -0.89
CA GLU A 100 -21.00 -1.37 -0.72
C GLU A 100 -20.62 -0.38 0.40
N PRO A 101 -19.57 0.44 0.19
CA PRO A 101 -19.10 1.38 1.20
C PRO A 101 -20.20 2.38 1.55
N LYS A 102 -20.26 2.75 2.83
CA LYS A 102 -21.22 3.74 3.33
C LYS A 102 -20.46 4.90 3.95
N PHE A 103 -20.61 6.08 3.38
CA PHE A 103 -20.05 7.30 3.92
C PHE A 103 -20.78 7.67 5.22
N SER A 104 -20.03 7.88 6.30
CA SER A 104 -20.56 8.30 7.61
C SER A 104 -20.38 9.80 7.84
N GLY A 105 -19.39 10.39 7.21
CA GLY A 105 -18.96 11.78 7.43
C GLY A 105 -18.11 11.96 8.69
N GLU A 106 -18.05 10.97 9.58
CA GLU A 106 -17.23 11.01 10.79
C GLU A 106 -15.82 10.47 10.51
N SER A 107 -14.80 11.25 10.85
CA SER A 107 -13.41 10.82 10.74
C SER A 107 -13.05 9.86 11.84
N LYS A 108 -12.62 8.65 11.49
CA LYS A 108 -12.14 7.62 12.45
C LYS A 108 -10.72 7.25 12.11
N TRP A 109 -9.83 7.37 13.09
CA TRP A 109 -8.44 6.96 12.94
C TRP A 109 -8.32 5.50 12.50
N SER A 110 -7.35 5.20 11.65
CA SER A 110 -7.02 3.83 11.26
C SER A 110 -5.50 3.67 11.11
N ARG A 111 -4.95 2.70 11.81
CA ARG A 111 -3.52 2.36 11.72
C ARG A 111 -3.13 1.85 10.33
N GLU A 112 -3.99 1.04 9.74
CA GLU A 112 -3.81 0.47 8.41
C GLU A 112 -5.03 0.84 7.57
N PRO A 113 -5.06 2.05 6.97
CA PRO A 113 -6.27 2.57 6.33
C PRO A 113 -6.70 1.78 5.10
N GLY A 114 -5.79 1.04 4.47
CA GLY A 114 -6.12 0.26 3.28
C GLY A 114 -4.98 -0.58 2.75
N VAL A 115 -5.25 -1.26 1.64
CA VAL A 115 -4.32 -2.18 0.98
C VAL A 115 -4.30 -1.90 -0.51
N ALA A 116 -3.10 -1.84 -1.09
CA ALA A 116 -2.91 -1.68 -2.53
C ALA A 116 -3.36 -2.93 -3.30
N VAL A 117 -3.66 -2.77 -4.57
CA VAL A 117 -4.13 -3.88 -5.44
C VAL A 117 -3.14 -5.05 -5.52
N ASN A 118 -1.86 -4.82 -5.26
CA ASN A 118 -0.85 -5.87 -5.20
C ASN A 118 -0.74 -6.59 -3.85
N GLY A 119 -1.56 -6.20 -2.86
CA GLY A 119 -1.59 -6.85 -1.54
C GLY A 119 -0.67 -6.25 -0.49
N ILE A 120 -0.02 -5.12 -0.79
CA ILE A 120 0.82 -4.39 0.15
C ILE A 120 -0.04 -3.34 0.88
N LYS A 121 0.02 -3.33 2.21
CA LYS A 121 -0.73 -2.38 3.02
C LYS A 121 -0.15 -0.97 2.98
N PHE A 122 -1.01 0.02 3.18
CA PHE A 122 -0.62 1.38 3.50
C PHE A 122 -0.58 1.54 5.02
N GLU A 123 0.45 2.19 5.53
CA GLU A 123 0.60 2.48 6.95
C GLU A 123 1.07 3.93 7.10
N PRO A 124 0.20 4.84 7.58
CA PRO A 124 0.61 6.20 7.92
C PRO A 124 1.44 6.17 9.20
N GLU A 125 2.28 7.18 9.37
CA GLU A 125 3.06 7.36 10.61
C GLU A 125 4.08 6.22 10.86
N THR A 126 4.82 6.34 11.96
CA THR A 126 5.79 5.33 12.41
C THR A 126 5.58 5.01 13.89
N ALA A 127 6.31 4.03 14.40
CA ALA A 127 6.41 3.79 15.84
C ALA A 127 7.44 4.71 16.52
N GLU A 128 8.26 5.38 15.71
CA GLU A 128 9.41 6.16 16.14
C GLU A 128 8.99 7.51 16.74
N ARG A 129 9.66 7.91 17.81
CA ARG A 129 9.29 9.14 18.56
C ARG A 129 10.46 9.72 19.32
N PHE A 130 10.44 11.03 19.47
CA PHE A 130 11.21 11.72 20.50
C PHE A 130 10.39 11.79 21.78
N VAL A 131 11.09 11.65 22.92
CA VAL A 131 10.51 11.82 24.24
C VAL A 131 11.33 12.87 24.95
N CYS A 132 10.66 13.92 25.48
CA CYS A 132 11.29 15.02 26.19
C CYS A 132 11.30 14.75 27.71
N GLU A 133 12.29 15.28 28.42
CA GLU A 133 12.35 15.18 29.89
C GLU A 133 11.13 15.86 30.56
N THR A 134 10.56 16.85 29.92
CA THR A 134 9.35 17.58 30.36
C THR A 134 8.05 16.82 30.07
N GLY A 135 8.11 15.68 29.36
CA GLY A 135 7.00 14.75 29.16
C GLY A 135 6.33 14.78 27.78
N GLU A 136 6.70 15.72 26.91
CA GLU A 136 6.18 15.77 25.54
C GLU A 136 6.68 14.59 24.73
N VAL A 137 5.83 14.14 23.79
CA VAL A 137 6.13 13.04 22.86
C VAL A 137 5.87 13.49 21.44
N TYR A 138 6.91 13.46 20.62
CA TYR A 138 6.88 13.84 19.22
C TYR A 138 7.04 12.60 18.33
N LYS A 139 5.95 12.17 17.71
CA LYS A 139 5.96 11.05 16.80
C LYS A 139 6.55 11.47 15.46
N ILE A 140 7.54 10.70 14.98
CA ILE A 140 8.28 10.98 13.75
C ILE A 140 7.44 10.54 12.55
N GLU A 141 7.39 11.38 11.51
CA GLU A 141 6.85 11.01 10.21
C GLU A 141 7.75 10.01 9.51
N ALA A 142 7.16 9.14 8.68
CA ALA A 142 7.95 8.21 7.89
C ALA A 142 8.81 8.94 6.85
N ILE A 143 8.23 9.97 6.21
CA ILE A 143 8.87 10.77 5.15
C ILE A 143 9.34 12.08 5.77
N GLN A 144 10.61 12.11 6.15
CA GLN A 144 11.30 13.24 6.76
C GLN A 144 12.83 13.03 6.65
N ASP A 145 13.63 14.06 6.96
CA ASP A 145 15.07 14.06 6.72
C ASP A 145 15.93 14.02 8.01
N LEU A 146 15.31 13.95 9.20
CA LEU A 146 16.04 13.96 10.48
C LEU A 146 16.61 12.60 10.86
N VAL A 147 15.83 11.54 10.64
CA VAL A 147 16.17 10.17 11.03
C VAL A 147 16.04 9.27 9.80
N ASP A 148 17.12 8.54 9.48
CA ASP A 148 17.05 7.51 8.44
C ASP A 148 16.22 6.31 8.95
N LEU A 149 15.03 6.14 8.40
CA LEU A 149 14.12 5.03 8.68
C LEU A 149 14.21 3.92 7.62
N GLY A 150 15.18 4.03 6.70
CA GLY A 150 15.46 3.04 5.68
C GLY A 150 14.37 2.88 4.64
N LEU A 151 13.62 3.95 4.34
CA LEU A 151 12.64 3.94 3.25
C LEU A 151 13.33 3.74 1.90
N ASP A 152 12.74 2.94 1.06
CA ASP A 152 13.16 2.81 -0.32
C ASP A 152 12.51 3.86 -1.25
N PHE A 153 12.82 3.78 -2.54
CA PHE A 153 12.29 4.70 -3.56
C PHE A 153 10.77 4.58 -3.80
N ASN A 154 10.11 3.55 -3.22
CA ASN A 154 8.66 3.43 -3.18
C ASN A 154 8.05 4.03 -1.90
N LEU A 155 8.83 4.78 -1.13
CA LEU A 155 8.42 5.30 0.19
C LEU A 155 7.90 4.19 1.10
N ALA A 156 8.61 3.08 1.14
CA ALA A 156 8.27 1.87 1.87
C ALA A 156 9.46 1.31 2.64
N HIS A 157 9.18 0.59 3.70
CA HIS A 157 10.17 -0.19 4.43
C HIS A 157 9.60 -1.46 5.04
N VAL A 158 10.34 -2.14 5.92
CA VAL A 158 10.01 -3.47 6.41
C VAL A 158 9.82 -3.48 7.92
N GLN A 159 8.69 -4.02 8.39
CA GLN A 159 8.44 -4.24 9.82
C GLN A 159 9.29 -5.38 10.39
N PRO A 160 9.47 -5.49 11.73
CA PRO A 160 10.19 -6.61 12.36
C PRO A 160 9.63 -8.00 11.99
N THR A 161 8.35 -8.09 11.62
CA THR A 161 7.72 -9.33 11.12
C THR A 161 8.17 -9.71 9.71
N GLY A 162 8.82 -8.80 8.98
CA GLY A 162 9.18 -8.94 7.58
C GLY A 162 8.13 -8.38 6.61
N ALA A 163 7.08 -7.74 7.11
CA ALA A 163 6.04 -7.15 6.27
C ALA A 163 6.51 -5.84 5.63
N TYR A 164 6.61 -5.84 4.30
CA TYR A 164 6.84 -4.63 3.50
C TYR A 164 5.56 -3.80 3.42
N HIS A 165 5.63 -2.48 3.55
CA HIS A 165 4.47 -1.60 3.57
C HIS A 165 4.81 -0.21 3.06
N TYR A 166 3.78 0.48 2.50
CA TYR A 166 3.92 1.81 1.92
C TYR A 166 3.55 2.90 2.92
N HIS A 167 4.40 3.95 3.00
CA HIS A 167 4.13 5.20 3.72
C HIS A 167 3.72 6.35 2.79
N GLY A 168 3.88 6.19 1.50
CA GLY A 168 3.56 7.19 0.49
C GLY A 168 3.30 6.58 -0.87
N VAL A 169 3.55 7.34 -1.94
CA VAL A 169 3.29 6.92 -3.32
C VAL A 169 4.27 5.83 -3.77
N PRO A 170 3.81 4.60 -4.02
CA PRO A 170 4.66 3.49 -4.46
C PRO A 170 4.99 3.62 -5.95
N LYS A 171 6.07 4.31 -6.27
CA LYS A 171 6.42 4.72 -7.66
C LYS A 171 6.43 3.57 -8.65
N GLU A 172 6.98 2.42 -8.27
CA GLU A 172 7.04 1.27 -9.19
C GLU A 172 5.66 0.61 -9.39
N LEU A 173 4.80 0.61 -8.37
CA LEU A 173 3.42 0.15 -8.54
C LEU A 173 2.64 1.11 -9.45
N ILE A 174 2.78 2.43 -9.23
CA ILE A 174 2.11 3.44 -10.08
C ILE A 174 2.52 3.27 -11.55
N LYS A 175 3.80 3.05 -11.85
CA LYS A 175 4.26 2.77 -13.22
C LYS A 175 3.58 1.56 -13.85
N LYS A 176 3.36 0.49 -13.07
CA LYS A 176 2.67 -0.72 -13.54
C LYS A 176 1.17 -0.50 -13.74
N LEU A 177 0.56 0.40 -13.00
CA LEU A 177 -0.88 0.71 -13.08
C LEU A 177 -1.22 1.78 -14.11
N ASP A 178 -0.24 2.54 -14.58
CA ASP A 178 -0.45 3.69 -15.47
C ASP A 178 -0.92 3.27 -16.87
N LYS A 179 -2.15 3.62 -17.20
CA LYS A 179 -2.78 3.43 -18.51
C LYS A 179 -2.86 4.73 -19.32
N GLY A 180 -2.17 5.78 -18.89
CA GLY A 180 -2.22 7.10 -19.50
C GLY A 180 -3.23 8.05 -18.86
N GLU A 181 -4.15 7.57 -18.02
CA GLU A 181 -5.13 8.38 -17.31
C GLU A 181 -4.51 9.11 -16.11
N ASP A 182 -5.13 10.24 -15.70
CA ASP A 182 -4.64 11.00 -14.55
C ASP A 182 -4.91 10.29 -13.23
N ILE A 183 -6.13 9.75 -13.05
CA ILE A 183 -6.57 9.11 -11.82
C ILE A 183 -6.33 7.60 -11.92
N ILE A 184 -5.47 7.09 -11.07
CA ILE A 184 -5.09 5.67 -11.01
C ILE A 184 -5.71 5.05 -9.76
N LEU A 185 -6.46 3.94 -9.92
CA LEU A 185 -6.90 3.11 -8.80
C LEU A 185 -5.70 2.34 -8.25
N VAL A 186 -5.32 2.63 -6.99
CA VAL A 186 -4.14 2.05 -6.34
C VAL A 186 -4.52 0.95 -5.34
N GLY A 187 -5.69 1.04 -4.72
CA GLY A 187 -6.09 0.12 -3.67
C GLY A 187 -7.51 0.33 -3.16
N TYR A 188 -7.78 -0.27 -2.03
CA TYR A 188 -9.05 -0.15 -1.32
C TYR A 188 -8.81 0.11 0.16
N ALA A 189 -9.59 1.03 0.72
CA ALA A 189 -9.60 1.34 2.14
C ALA A 189 -10.42 0.28 2.94
N LYS A 190 -10.20 0.20 4.24
CA LYS A 190 -10.89 -0.73 5.15
C LYS A 190 -12.42 -0.58 5.11
N ASP A 191 -12.91 0.61 4.88
CA ASP A 191 -14.34 0.93 4.76
C ASP A 191 -14.91 0.59 3.37
N GLY A 192 -14.08 0.09 2.45
CA GLY A 192 -14.44 -0.33 1.10
C GLY A 192 -14.33 0.73 0.03
N PHE A 193 -14.11 1.99 0.39
CA PHE A 193 -13.89 3.04 -0.61
C PHE A 193 -12.56 2.84 -1.36
N PRO A 194 -12.50 3.22 -2.65
CA PRO A 194 -11.26 3.13 -3.43
C PRO A 194 -10.20 4.12 -2.94
N ILE A 195 -8.96 3.74 -3.15
CA ILE A 195 -7.79 4.59 -2.95
C ILE A 195 -7.19 4.90 -4.31
N TYR A 196 -7.00 6.17 -4.61
CA TYR A 196 -6.50 6.67 -5.89
C TYR A 196 -5.17 7.41 -5.75
N TYR A 197 -4.52 7.60 -6.89
CA TYR A 197 -3.43 8.55 -7.09
C TYR A 197 -3.73 9.44 -8.29
N SER A 198 -3.47 10.74 -8.20
CA SER A 198 -3.60 11.69 -9.32
C SER A 198 -2.22 12.11 -9.79
N LYS A 199 -1.87 11.75 -11.04
CA LYS A 199 -0.55 12.09 -11.63
C LYS A 199 -0.36 13.58 -11.83
N SER A 200 -1.43 14.31 -12.11
CA SER A 200 -1.38 15.76 -12.31
C SER A 200 -1.21 16.55 -11.02
N GLY A 201 -1.39 15.91 -9.85
CA GLY A 201 -1.43 16.60 -8.56
C GLY A 201 -2.65 17.50 -8.39
N LYS A 202 -3.73 17.28 -9.16
CA LYS A 202 -4.97 18.06 -9.07
C LYS A 202 -5.60 17.94 -7.68
N TYR A 203 -5.53 16.79 -7.06
CA TYR A 203 -6.13 16.53 -5.75
C TYR A 203 -5.07 16.71 -4.67
N LYS A 204 -5.01 17.93 -4.12
CA LYS A 204 -4.04 18.31 -3.09
C LYS A 204 -4.60 18.11 -1.69
N PRO A 205 -3.76 17.67 -0.73
CA PRO A 205 -4.12 17.68 0.68
C PRO A 205 -4.43 19.07 1.20
N SER A 206 -5.21 19.13 2.28
CA SER A 206 -5.54 20.37 2.97
C SER A 206 -4.79 20.48 4.31
N TYR A 207 -3.50 20.19 4.30
CA TYR A 207 -2.64 20.28 5.47
C TYR A 207 -1.56 21.34 5.27
N VAL A 208 -1.30 22.11 6.32
CA VAL A 208 -0.24 23.12 6.38
C VAL A 208 0.63 22.87 7.62
N LEU A 209 1.84 23.41 7.64
CA LEU A 209 2.65 23.42 8.86
C LEU A 209 1.98 24.28 9.93
N SER A 210 1.92 23.78 11.16
CA SER A 210 1.42 24.52 12.31
C SER A 210 2.27 25.78 12.56
N GLU A 211 1.61 26.84 12.99
CA GLU A 211 2.28 28.07 13.43
C GLU A 211 2.69 28.00 14.93
N ASP A 212 2.12 27.05 15.67
CA ASP A 212 2.40 26.88 17.10
C ASP A 212 3.83 26.33 17.29
N LEU A 213 4.64 27.02 18.08
CA LEU A 213 5.98 26.57 18.41
C LEU A 213 5.93 25.27 19.23
N ARG A 214 6.88 24.38 19.00
CA ARG A 214 7.02 23.17 19.81
C ARG A 214 7.44 23.53 21.23
N THR A 215 7.10 22.67 22.16
CA THR A 215 7.53 22.72 23.57
C THR A 215 8.42 21.52 23.87
N GLY A 216 8.92 21.42 25.10
CA GLY A 216 9.67 20.26 25.56
C GLY A 216 11.18 20.41 25.51
N ASP A 217 11.80 20.20 26.65
CA ASP A 217 13.25 20.33 26.85
C ASP A 217 13.92 18.95 26.80
N ALA A 218 15.18 18.90 26.33
CA ALA A 218 16.03 17.72 26.32
C ALA A 218 15.33 16.48 25.71
N CYS A 219 14.84 16.62 24.48
CA CYS A 219 14.13 15.57 23.79
C CYS A 219 15.09 14.56 23.15
N SER A 220 14.84 13.28 23.32
CA SER A 220 15.69 12.21 22.80
C SER A 220 14.91 11.16 22.02
N TYR A 221 15.55 10.66 20.96
CA TYR A 221 15.14 9.53 20.15
C TYR A 221 16.14 8.38 20.33
N LYS A 222 15.64 7.15 20.45
CA LYS A 222 16.47 5.94 20.49
C LYS A 222 15.82 4.82 19.70
N SER A 223 16.60 4.21 18.83
CA SER A 223 16.25 3.00 18.10
C SER A 223 17.41 2.00 18.11
N PRO A 224 17.23 0.77 17.61
CA PRO A 224 18.33 -0.17 17.45
C PRO A 224 19.46 0.32 16.54
N THR A 225 19.19 1.24 15.64
CA THR A 225 20.13 1.72 14.61
C THR A 225 20.65 3.12 14.88
N SER A 226 19.98 3.92 15.74
CA SER A 226 20.29 5.34 15.92
C SER A 226 19.91 5.86 17.29
N SER A 227 20.62 6.89 17.74
CA SER A 227 20.29 7.69 18.91
C SER A 227 20.55 9.15 18.60
N LEU A 228 19.60 10.01 18.92
CA LEU A 228 19.68 11.45 18.65
C LEU A 228 19.06 12.24 19.80
N GLU A 229 19.72 13.32 20.18
CA GLU A 229 19.20 14.31 21.12
C GLU A 229 18.91 15.60 20.37
N LYS A 230 17.79 16.25 20.68
CA LYS A 230 17.38 17.50 20.03
C LYS A 230 16.60 18.37 21.02
N GLU A 231 17.00 19.63 21.07
CA GLU A 231 16.18 20.65 21.72
C GLU A 231 15.03 21.03 20.82
N LEU A 232 13.80 20.84 21.29
CA LEU A 232 12.59 21.13 20.52
C LEU A 232 11.85 22.34 21.05
N ASN A 233 12.14 22.77 22.29
CA ASN A 233 11.49 23.91 22.90
C ASN A 233 11.66 25.18 22.06
N ASN A 234 10.56 25.87 21.84
CA ASN A 234 10.51 27.12 21.07
C ASN A 234 11.00 27.01 19.61
N THR A 235 10.99 25.78 19.03
CA THR A 235 11.29 25.55 17.61
C THR A 235 10.02 25.57 16.74
N ARG A 236 10.16 25.95 15.48
CA ARG A 236 9.04 25.94 14.52
C ARG A 236 8.82 24.54 13.96
N PRO A 237 7.55 24.16 13.71
CA PRO A 237 7.21 23.00 12.91
C PRO A 237 7.91 23.02 11.55
N ASP A 238 8.48 21.89 11.15
CA ASP A 238 9.23 21.71 9.89
C ASP A 238 8.81 20.46 9.13
N GLY A 239 7.76 19.76 9.60
CA GLY A 239 7.18 18.58 8.96
C GLY A 239 7.78 17.25 9.40
N ILE A 240 8.76 17.27 10.32
CA ILE A 240 9.41 16.06 10.85
C ILE A 240 8.45 15.23 11.72
N PHE A 241 7.58 15.91 12.45
CA PHE A 241 6.68 15.25 13.39
C PHE A 241 5.22 15.31 12.93
N VAL A 242 4.45 14.31 13.32
CA VAL A 242 2.99 14.24 13.07
C VAL A 242 2.28 15.51 13.58
N SER A 243 2.70 16.02 14.73
CA SER A 243 2.14 17.23 15.36
C SER A 243 2.48 18.53 14.64
N ASP A 244 3.39 18.49 13.68
CA ASP A 244 3.76 19.69 12.92
C ASP A 244 2.70 20.12 11.90
N TRP A 245 1.74 19.28 11.64
CA TRP A 245 0.76 19.48 10.60
C TRP A 245 -0.63 19.79 11.13
N THR A 246 -1.29 20.75 10.52
CA THR A 246 -2.66 21.16 10.85
C THR A 246 -3.54 21.06 9.60
N TYR A 247 -4.69 20.43 9.75
CA TYR A 247 -5.71 20.43 8.71
C TYR A 247 -6.39 21.81 8.62
N VAL A 248 -6.49 22.34 7.40
CA VAL A 248 -7.19 23.60 7.12
C VAL A 248 -8.18 23.34 6.00
N GLU A 249 -9.47 23.39 6.32
CA GLU A 249 -10.53 23.14 5.35
C GLU A 249 -10.45 24.13 4.18
N GLY A 250 -10.43 23.60 2.96
CA GLY A 250 -10.38 24.38 1.73
C GLY A 250 -8.98 24.82 1.28
N GLU A 251 -7.92 24.49 2.00
CA GLU A 251 -6.54 24.73 1.54
C GLU A 251 -6.21 23.91 0.28
N GLY A 252 -6.63 22.65 0.26
CA GLY A 252 -6.60 21.79 -0.93
C GLY A 252 -7.97 21.30 -1.36
N GLN A 253 -8.01 20.22 -2.11
CA GLN A 253 -9.24 19.57 -2.59
C GLN A 253 -9.67 18.39 -1.74
N LEU A 254 -8.78 17.92 -0.86
CA LEU A 254 -8.98 16.75 -0.05
C LEU A 254 -9.35 17.14 1.39
N ASP A 255 -10.19 16.34 2.01
CA ASP A 255 -10.58 16.51 3.41
C ASP A 255 -9.49 16.01 4.37
N GLU A 256 -9.76 16.03 5.69
CA GLU A 256 -8.82 15.64 6.74
C GLU A 256 -8.39 14.17 6.68
N CYS A 257 -9.15 13.31 5.99
CA CYS A 257 -8.79 11.92 5.75
C CYS A 257 -8.17 11.69 4.37
N ASN A 258 -7.78 12.75 3.69
CA ASN A 258 -7.23 12.72 2.32
C ASN A 258 -8.21 12.14 1.30
N GLY A 259 -9.51 12.40 1.48
CA GLY A 259 -10.59 11.95 0.61
C GLY A 259 -11.38 13.08 -0.02
N THR A 260 -12.12 12.76 -1.06
CA THR A 260 -13.08 13.66 -1.70
C THR A 260 -14.07 12.89 -2.56
N GLU A 261 -15.11 13.55 -3.01
CA GLU A 261 -16.06 13.00 -3.97
C GLU A 261 -15.49 13.06 -5.40
N ILE A 262 -15.53 11.93 -6.11
CA ILE A 262 -15.13 11.78 -7.50
C ILE A 262 -16.27 11.14 -8.26
N ASN A 263 -16.81 11.84 -9.26
CA ASN A 263 -17.88 11.33 -10.12
C ASN A 263 -19.09 10.78 -9.34
N GLY A 264 -19.44 11.42 -8.22
CA GLY A 264 -20.59 11.03 -7.37
C GLY A 264 -20.31 9.87 -6.41
N SER A 265 -19.06 9.51 -6.19
CA SER A 265 -18.64 8.52 -5.21
C SER A 265 -17.45 9.04 -4.42
N TYR A 266 -17.42 8.77 -3.13
CA TYR A 266 -16.28 9.13 -2.28
C TYR A 266 -15.09 8.19 -2.50
N GLY A 267 -13.88 8.74 -2.40
CA GLY A 267 -12.64 7.96 -2.46
C GLY A 267 -11.48 8.71 -1.80
N TYR A 268 -10.47 7.95 -1.39
CA TYR A 268 -9.25 8.49 -0.79
C TYR A 268 -8.16 8.66 -1.83
N PHE A 269 -7.17 9.50 -1.49
CA PHE A 269 -5.96 9.66 -2.30
C PHE A 269 -4.70 9.37 -1.51
N ILE A 270 -3.75 8.71 -2.15
CA ILE A 270 -2.34 8.83 -1.79
C ILE A 270 -1.77 10.03 -2.53
N THR A 271 -0.90 10.79 -1.87
CA THR A 271 -0.40 12.07 -2.37
C THR A 271 1.11 12.19 -2.22
N ASP A 272 1.75 13.04 -3.04
CA ASP A 272 3.18 13.33 -2.94
C ASP A 272 3.51 14.28 -1.77
N GLU A 273 2.48 14.97 -1.25
CA GLU A 273 2.57 15.88 -0.11
C GLU A 273 1.88 15.25 1.12
N TYR A 274 2.23 15.75 2.32
CA TYR A 274 1.59 15.31 3.57
C TYR A 274 0.05 15.40 3.47
N PRO A 275 -0.70 14.38 3.92
CA PRO A 275 -0.33 13.26 4.80
C PRO A 275 0.15 12.00 4.07
N TYR A 276 0.47 12.07 2.79
CA TYR A 276 0.94 10.99 1.91
C TYR A 276 -0.05 9.83 1.75
N VAL A 277 -0.50 9.25 2.85
CA VAL A 277 -1.57 8.23 2.93
C VAL A 277 -2.59 8.63 3.98
N SER A 278 -3.84 8.17 3.83
CA SER A 278 -4.93 8.48 4.75
C SER A 278 -4.59 8.08 6.19
N ARG A 279 -4.92 8.93 7.16
CA ARG A 279 -4.73 8.68 8.61
C ARG A 279 -6.03 8.36 9.32
N CYS A 280 -7.13 8.62 8.66
CA CYS A 280 -8.48 8.31 9.10
C CYS A 280 -9.32 7.89 7.91
N LEU A 281 -10.49 7.33 8.20
CA LEU A 281 -11.48 6.95 7.22
C LEU A 281 -12.83 7.56 7.59
N LYS A 282 -13.64 7.89 6.59
CA LYS A 282 -14.98 8.51 6.74
C LYS A 282 -16.13 7.56 6.41
N GLY A 283 -15.82 6.33 6.07
CA GLY A 283 -16.81 5.29 5.89
C GLY A 283 -17.08 4.47 7.14
N VAL A 284 -18.05 3.59 7.05
CA VAL A 284 -18.38 2.66 8.13
C VAL A 284 -17.44 1.46 8.06
N PHE A 285 -16.63 1.27 9.09
CA PHE A 285 -15.75 0.10 9.23
C PHE A 285 -15.59 -0.30 10.69
N LYS A 286 -15.08 -1.51 10.90
CA LYS A 286 -14.70 -2.01 12.23
C LYS A 286 -13.17 -1.88 12.37
N GLU A 287 -12.72 -1.11 13.35
CA GLU A 287 -11.31 -1.06 13.69
C GLU A 287 -10.93 -2.30 14.52
N GLU A 288 -9.86 -2.96 14.11
CA GLU A 288 -9.37 -4.18 14.79
C GLU A 288 -8.46 -3.83 15.98
N HIS A 289 -7.98 -2.58 16.04
CA HIS A 289 -7.16 -2.05 17.13
C HIS A 289 -7.89 -0.89 17.81
N PRO A 290 -8.85 -1.20 18.73
CA PRO A 290 -9.74 -0.19 19.32
C PRO A 290 -9.05 0.79 20.29
N ASP A 291 -7.77 0.60 20.59
CA ASP A 291 -7.02 1.41 21.55
C ASP A 291 -6.78 2.87 21.09
N GLY A 292 -7.31 3.25 19.92
CA GLY A 292 -7.19 4.59 19.35
C GLY A 292 -5.79 4.90 18.81
N PRO A 293 -5.56 6.13 18.39
CA PRO A 293 -4.25 6.55 17.94
C PRO A 293 -3.24 6.44 19.09
N PRO A 294 -1.98 6.04 18.80
CA PRO A 294 -0.94 6.00 19.81
C PRO A 294 -0.78 7.36 20.51
N PRO A 295 -0.34 7.41 21.78
CA PRO A 295 -0.06 8.66 22.46
C PRO A 295 0.84 9.57 21.63
N GLY A 296 0.42 10.82 21.40
CA GLY A 296 1.11 11.79 20.54
C GLY A 296 0.54 11.94 19.13
N ALA A 297 -0.35 11.06 18.69
CA ALA A 297 -1.17 11.32 17.51
C ALA A 297 -2.33 12.24 17.92
N HIS A 298 -2.33 13.49 17.46
CA HIS A 298 -3.44 14.40 17.72
C HIS A 298 -4.71 13.90 17.04
N ASN A 299 -5.83 13.92 17.77
CA ASN A 299 -7.15 13.78 17.18
C ASN A 299 -7.38 15.00 16.27
N HIS A 300 -7.17 14.86 14.96
CA HIS A 300 -7.43 15.90 13.97
C HIS A 300 -8.95 16.13 13.73
N GLY A 301 -9.80 15.80 14.68
CA GLY A 301 -11.25 15.92 14.64
C GLY A 301 -11.82 17.21 15.26
N GLY A 302 -11.06 18.28 15.31
CA GLY A 302 -11.54 19.58 15.78
C GLY A 302 -11.23 20.68 14.76
N ALA A 303 -12.15 20.94 13.82
CA ALA A 303 -12.11 22.18 13.05
C ALA A 303 -12.07 23.37 14.03
N ARG A 304 -10.95 24.08 14.10
CA ARG A 304 -10.93 25.39 14.76
C ARG A 304 -11.89 26.31 13.97
N ALA A 305 -12.86 26.85 14.68
CA ALA A 305 -13.71 27.91 14.13
C ALA A 305 -12.83 29.06 13.61
N PRO A 306 -13.18 29.69 12.46
CA PRO A 306 -12.40 30.80 11.94
C PRO A 306 -12.33 31.92 12.97
N HIS A 307 -11.12 32.37 13.28
CA HIS A 307 -10.92 33.59 14.06
C HIS A 307 -11.36 34.78 13.21
N ASN A 308 -12.48 35.39 13.56
CA ASN A 308 -12.88 36.69 13.03
C ASN A 308 -11.88 37.75 13.53
N HIS A 309 -11.16 38.35 12.62
CA HIS A 309 -10.50 39.65 12.78
C HIS A 309 -11.30 40.73 12.05
#